data_0113863bd3ca8065b4ba0c3c156d5768
#
_entry.id   0113863bd3ca8065b4ba0c3c156d5768
#
_cell.length_a   1.000
_cell.length_b   1.000
_cell.length_c   1.000
_cell.angle_alpha   90.00
_cell.angle_beta   90.00
_cell.angle_gamma   90.00
#
_symmetry.space_group_name_H-M   'P 1'
#
loop_
_entity.id
_entity.type
_entity.pdbx_description
1 polymer ?
#
loop_
_entity_poly.entity_id
_entity_poly.type
_entity_poly.pdbx_seq_one_letter_code
_entity_poly.pdbx_strand_id
1 'polypeptide(L)'
;MYNNHSIKGLMKTVKNADLSGRNTFRMKVKCALYVEIESEADLPALDWASLPQPVMVMGGGSNLLFTKDFPGTVLHVGIAGQAGNDGPCPAPASSCPAPTGHLLVTCGAGTVFDDFCAWAAAEGLWGPENLSLIPGECGASAVQNIGAYGVEAKDILADIRAWDCQERRFVHIDPTDCRYGYRTSRFKTEWKGRYIITAVTYRLSREPQPKLDYGGIRKALEIAGQAGNDGASSCPAPTGHLTPQLIRDTIIGIRNAKLPDPAVTGSAGSFFCNPVISREHFARIREIARQDNGPDYQVPHYDTPDGVKVPAAWMIEQCGFKGATLGGAQVYRNQPLVIVNASGTASPEDIIGLEQRVIAAIAAKYGITLHPEVEHI
;
A
#
# COMPACT_ATOMS: atom_id res chain seq x y z
N MET A 1 -25.81 18.95 -16.42
CA MET A 1 -25.16 18.94 -17.76
C MET A 1 -23.69 19.15 -17.57
N TYR A 2 -22.93 18.10 -17.69
CA TYR A 2 -21.45 18.14 -17.54
C TYR A 2 -20.86 18.58 -18.88
N ASN A 3 -20.25 19.76 -18.90
CA ASN A 3 -19.45 20.19 -20.06
C ASN A 3 -18.14 19.40 -20.12
N ASN A 4 -18.18 18.24 -20.76
CA ASN A 4 -16.99 17.55 -21.21
C ASN A 4 -16.50 18.24 -22.49
N HIS A 5 -15.57 19.18 -22.36
CA HIS A 5 -14.82 19.67 -23.51
C HIS A 5 -13.61 18.75 -23.71
N SER A 6 -13.83 17.68 -24.48
CA SER A 6 -12.73 16.88 -25.03
C SER A 6 -12.29 17.53 -26.34
N ILE A 7 -11.26 18.35 -26.28
CA ILE A 7 -10.50 18.79 -27.46
C ILE A 7 -9.34 17.80 -27.59
N LYS A 8 -9.23 17.13 -28.75
CA LYS A 8 -8.13 16.20 -29.04
C LYS A 8 -6.79 16.89 -28.77
N GLY A 9 -6.04 16.38 -27.79
CA GLY A 9 -4.72 16.89 -27.43
C GLY A 9 -4.65 17.72 -26.14
N LEU A 10 -5.75 17.89 -25.39
CA LEU A 10 -5.71 18.56 -24.08
C LEU A 10 -5.86 17.55 -22.94
N MET A 11 -5.02 17.73 -21.90
CA MET A 11 -5.14 17.05 -20.61
C MET A 11 -6.57 17.09 -20.08
N LYS A 12 -7.03 15.99 -19.54
CA LYS A 12 -8.36 15.91 -18.92
C LYS A 12 -8.35 16.68 -17.61
N THR A 13 -9.09 17.76 -17.55
CA THR A 13 -9.23 18.59 -16.35
C THR A 13 -10.69 18.68 -15.91
N VAL A 14 -10.93 18.64 -14.59
CA VAL A 14 -12.28 18.77 -14.01
C VAL A 14 -12.24 19.75 -12.86
N LYS A 15 -12.98 20.86 -12.97
CA LYS A 15 -13.18 21.84 -11.88
C LYS A 15 -14.20 21.30 -10.88
N ASN A 16 -13.99 21.60 -9.59
CA ASN A 16 -14.84 21.14 -8.49
C ASN A 16 -15.09 19.62 -8.56
N ALA A 17 -14.03 18.86 -8.84
CA ALA A 17 -14.13 17.43 -9.07
C ALA A 17 -14.49 16.68 -7.78
N ASP A 18 -15.42 15.75 -7.90
CA ASP A 18 -15.78 14.80 -6.84
C ASP A 18 -14.69 13.74 -6.71
N LEU A 19 -14.10 13.61 -5.52
CA LEU A 19 -13.08 12.64 -5.18
C LEU A 19 -13.63 11.43 -4.41
N SER A 20 -14.94 11.32 -4.20
CA SER A 20 -15.56 10.24 -3.41
C SER A 20 -15.22 8.84 -3.96
N GLY A 21 -15.17 8.71 -5.30
CA GLY A 21 -14.78 7.48 -5.99
C GLY A 21 -13.27 7.33 -6.22
N ARG A 22 -12.45 8.29 -5.75
CA ARG A 22 -11.01 8.36 -5.95
C ARG A 22 -10.21 8.25 -4.65
N ASN A 23 -10.87 7.88 -3.56
CA ASN A 23 -10.25 7.52 -2.30
C ASN A 23 -10.93 6.28 -1.73
N THR A 24 -10.12 5.36 -1.20
CA THR A 24 -10.62 4.06 -0.74
C THR A 24 -11.40 4.13 0.57
N PHE A 25 -11.28 5.22 1.35
CA PHE A 25 -12.16 5.50 2.49
C PHE A 25 -13.57 5.91 2.07
N ARG A 26 -13.75 6.30 0.78
CA ARG A 26 -15.03 6.82 0.25
C ARG A 26 -15.51 8.07 0.98
N MET A 27 -14.58 8.93 1.39
CA MET A 27 -14.92 10.25 1.92
C MET A 27 -15.51 11.10 0.82
N LYS A 28 -16.67 11.73 1.12
CA LYS A 28 -17.39 12.61 0.19
C LYS A 28 -16.73 13.99 0.20
N VAL A 29 -15.74 14.17 -0.65
CA VAL A 29 -14.94 15.39 -0.75
C VAL A 29 -14.74 15.79 -2.21
N LYS A 30 -14.45 17.07 -2.42
CA LYS A 30 -14.15 17.65 -3.74
C LYS A 30 -12.76 18.26 -3.73
N CYS A 31 -12.21 18.51 -4.93
CA CYS A 31 -11.05 19.38 -5.11
C CYS A 31 -11.38 20.52 -6.06
N ALA A 32 -10.64 21.64 -5.94
CA ALA A 32 -10.87 22.79 -6.81
C ALA A 32 -10.58 22.45 -8.28
N LEU A 33 -9.53 21.69 -8.53
CA LEU A 33 -9.15 21.21 -9.87
C LEU A 33 -8.62 19.79 -9.79
N TYR A 34 -9.08 18.91 -10.65
CA TYR A 34 -8.51 17.59 -10.89
C TYR A 34 -7.90 17.56 -12.28
N VAL A 35 -6.68 17.06 -12.37
CA VAL A 35 -5.93 16.93 -13.63
C VAL A 35 -5.47 15.49 -13.77
N GLU A 36 -5.80 14.87 -14.90
CA GLU A 36 -5.33 13.55 -15.29
C GLU A 36 -4.11 13.70 -16.16
N ILE A 37 -2.99 13.10 -15.75
CA ILE A 37 -1.76 13.00 -16.54
C ILE A 37 -1.76 11.63 -17.23
N GLU A 38 -2.06 11.60 -18.51
CA GLU A 38 -2.19 10.36 -19.28
C GLU A 38 -0.89 10.00 -20.04
N SER A 39 0.03 10.98 -20.15
CA SER A 39 1.33 10.79 -20.82
C SER A 39 2.41 11.66 -20.17
N GLU A 40 3.67 11.29 -20.37
CA GLU A 40 4.79 12.13 -19.92
C GLU A 40 4.79 13.52 -20.59
N ALA A 41 4.30 13.63 -21.81
CA ALA A 41 4.21 14.90 -22.53
C ALA A 41 3.27 15.92 -21.86
N ASP A 42 2.36 15.49 -21.03
CA ASP A 42 1.43 16.36 -20.32
C ASP A 42 2.14 17.21 -19.26
N LEU A 43 3.17 16.67 -18.60
CA LEU A 43 3.88 17.35 -17.51
C LEU A 43 4.61 18.63 -17.95
N PRO A 44 5.42 18.66 -19.03
CA PRO A 44 5.99 19.88 -19.54
C PRO A 44 4.96 20.84 -20.16
N ALA A 45 3.81 20.32 -20.63
CA ALA A 45 2.75 21.13 -21.23
C ALA A 45 1.84 21.78 -20.20
N LEU A 46 1.89 21.35 -18.94
CA LEU A 46 1.04 21.87 -17.86
C LEU A 46 1.43 23.31 -17.48
N ASP A 47 0.45 24.21 -17.47
CA ASP A 47 0.67 25.56 -16.95
C ASP A 47 0.62 25.55 -15.42
N TRP A 48 1.78 25.24 -14.83
CA TRP A 48 1.96 25.10 -13.37
C TRP A 48 1.61 26.37 -12.59
N ALA A 49 1.76 27.55 -13.22
CA ALA A 49 1.50 28.83 -12.56
C ALA A 49 0.00 29.11 -12.40
N SER A 50 -0.82 28.55 -13.27
CA SER A 50 -2.27 28.73 -13.23
C SER A 50 -3.00 27.74 -12.34
N LEU A 51 -2.32 26.72 -11.81
CA LEU A 51 -2.94 25.70 -10.99
C LEU A 51 -3.39 26.25 -9.62
N PRO A 52 -4.64 26.01 -9.18
CA PRO A 52 -5.04 26.26 -7.80
C PRO A 52 -4.11 25.56 -6.81
N GLN A 53 -3.66 26.30 -5.81
CA GLN A 53 -2.73 25.81 -4.79
C GLN A 53 -3.48 25.35 -3.53
N PRO A 54 -2.97 24.36 -2.79
CA PRO A 54 -1.75 23.60 -3.06
C PRO A 54 -1.95 22.55 -4.17
N VAL A 55 -0.85 22.10 -4.78
CA VAL A 55 -0.86 20.97 -5.73
C VAL A 55 -0.49 19.69 -4.99
N MET A 56 -1.31 18.65 -5.15
CA MET A 56 -1.08 17.32 -4.59
C MET A 56 -1.03 16.29 -5.70
N VAL A 57 0.00 15.45 -5.70
CA VAL A 57 0.04 14.26 -6.56
C VAL A 57 -0.62 13.10 -5.84
N MET A 58 -1.56 12.45 -6.49
CA MET A 58 -2.33 11.33 -5.94
C MET A 58 -2.26 10.15 -6.91
N GLY A 59 -2.04 8.95 -6.39
CA GLY A 59 -2.31 7.69 -7.08
C GLY A 59 -3.75 7.23 -6.82
N GLY A 60 -3.97 5.93 -6.66
CA GLY A 60 -5.31 5.35 -6.41
C GLY A 60 -5.99 5.75 -5.09
N GLY A 61 -5.45 6.71 -4.32
CA GLY A 61 -6.06 7.24 -3.09
C GLY A 61 -6.22 6.20 -1.97
N SER A 62 -5.40 5.15 -1.97
CA SER A 62 -5.56 3.99 -1.08
C SER A 62 -4.95 4.19 0.33
N ASN A 63 -4.22 5.29 0.55
CA ASN A 63 -3.60 5.61 1.84
C ASN A 63 -3.90 7.04 2.32
N LEU A 64 -5.04 7.60 1.90
CA LEU A 64 -5.44 8.97 2.21
C LEU A 64 -6.73 9.01 3.01
N LEU A 65 -6.77 9.89 4.01
CA LEU A 65 -7.99 10.32 4.69
C LEU A 65 -8.21 11.80 4.39
N PHE A 66 -9.17 12.10 3.51
CA PHE A 66 -9.58 13.49 3.31
C PHE A 66 -10.44 13.95 4.49
N THR A 67 -10.02 15.04 5.12
CA THR A 67 -10.69 15.62 6.29
C THR A 67 -11.64 16.76 5.92
N LYS A 68 -11.52 17.30 4.70
CA LYS A 68 -12.36 18.38 4.12
C LYS A 68 -12.16 18.41 2.60
N ASP A 69 -12.92 19.25 1.93
CA ASP A 69 -12.67 19.55 0.52
C ASP A 69 -11.24 20.08 0.31
N PHE A 70 -10.58 19.60 -0.73
CA PHE A 70 -9.22 20.02 -1.06
C PHE A 70 -9.26 21.32 -1.88
N PRO A 71 -8.72 22.43 -1.35
CA PRO A 71 -8.88 23.73 -2.00
C PRO A 71 -8.01 23.91 -3.25
N GLY A 72 -7.12 22.97 -3.52
CA GLY A 72 -6.11 23.06 -4.56
C GLY A 72 -6.33 22.08 -5.72
N THR A 73 -5.23 21.77 -6.40
CA THR A 73 -5.18 20.88 -7.56
C THR A 73 -4.75 19.48 -7.15
N VAL A 74 -5.54 18.47 -7.53
CA VAL A 74 -5.13 17.06 -7.47
C VAL A 74 -4.64 16.64 -8.85
N LEU A 75 -3.36 16.23 -8.94
CA LEU A 75 -2.76 15.62 -10.12
C LEU A 75 -2.79 14.09 -9.94
N HIS A 76 -3.49 13.39 -10.79
CA HIS A 76 -3.45 11.93 -10.87
C HIS A 76 -2.57 11.50 -12.04
N VAL A 77 -1.59 10.65 -11.77
CA VAL A 77 -0.70 10.12 -12.82
C VAL A 77 -1.29 8.82 -13.34
N GLY A 78 -2.21 8.93 -14.30
CA GLY A 78 -2.86 7.79 -14.94
C GLY A 78 -2.05 7.16 -16.07
N ILE A 79 -0.72 7.39 -16.12
CA ILE A 79 0.15 6.75 -17.08
C ILE A 79 0.18 5.25 -16.79
N ALA A 80 -0.73 4.53 -17.41
CA ALA A 80 -0.73 3.08 -17.44
C ALA A 80 0.24 2.59 -18.51
N GLY A 81 0.61 1.32 -18.44
CA GLY A 81 1.55 0.73 -19.38
C GLY A 81 1.23 1.03 -20.82
N GLN A 82 2.29 1.18 -21.65
CA GLN A 82 2.18 1.63 -23.03
C GLN A 82 1.14 0.83 -23.82
N ALA A 83 0.29 1.59 -24.52
CA ALA A 83 -0.68 1.06 -25.46
C ALA A 83 0.02 0.22 -26.53
N GLY A 84 -0.32 -1.04 -26.60
CA GLY A 84 0.17 -1.94 -27.63
C GLY A 84 -0.23 -3.39 -27.45
N ASN A 85 -0.54 -3.80 -26.22
CA ASN A 85 -1.14 -5.10 -25.95
C ASN A 85 -2.28 -4.92 -24.95
N ASP A 86 -3.40 -5.55 -25.22
CA ASP A 86 -4.65 -5.50 -24.44
C ASP A 86 -4.53 -6.17 -23.05
N GLY A 87 -3.50 -5.82 -22.28
CA GLY A 87 -3.23 -6.32 -20.95
C GLY A 87 -2.81 -5.21 -19.98
N PRO A 88 -3.09 -5.37 -18.69
CA PRO A 88 -2.88 -4.33 -17.66
C PRO A 88 -1.40 -4.02 -17.38
N CYS A 89 -0.47 -4.79 -17.91
CA CYS A 89 0.96 -4.53 -17.78
C CYS A 89 1.60 -4.44 -19.17
N PRO A 90 2.34 -3.38 -19.49
CA PRO A 90 3.00 -3.29 -20.77
C PRO A 90 4.07 -4.39 -20.88
N ALA A 91 4.23 -4.91 -22.10
CA ALA A 91 5.43 -5.63 -22.42
C ALA A 91 6.66 -4.81 -22.01
N PRO A 92 7.75 -5.45 -21.54
CA PRO A 92 8.92 -4.76 -21.02
C PRO A 92 9.42 -3.73 -22.03
N ALA A 93 9.45 -2.46 -21.61
CA ALA A 93 9.93 -1.33 -22.44
C ALA A 93 11.45 -1.34 -22.62
N SER A 94 12.08 -2.42 -22.43
CA SER A 94 13.38 -2.92 -22.89
C SER A 94 13.70 -4.16 -22.07
N SER A 95 13.68 -5.32 -22.69
CA SER A 95 14.40 -6.48 -22.20
C SER A 95 15.89 -6.20 -22.36
N CYS A 96 16.45 -5.34 -21.53
CA CYS A 96 17.87 -5.39 -21.28
C CYS A 96 18.05 -6.66 -20.41
N PRO A 97 18.73 -7.70 -20.90
CA PRO A 97 18.99 -8.86 -20.08
C PRO A 97 19.81 -8.37 -18.88
N ALA A 98 19.17 -8.34 -17.70
CA ALA A 98 19.91 -8.20 -16.48
C ALA A 98 20.94 -9.34 -16.43
N PRO A 99 22.15 -9.11 -15.97
CA PRO A 99 23.13 -10.18 -15.84
C PRO A 99 22.52 -11.31 -14.99
N THR A 100 22.45 -12.52 -15.56
CA THR A 100 22.08 -13.77 -14.89
C THR A 100 20.68 -13.83 -14.24
N GLY A 101 19.67 -14.28 -14.99
CA GLY A 101 18.43 -14.83 -14.42
C GLY A 101 17.37 -13.81 -13.97
N HIS A 102 17.63 -12.51 -14.05
CA HIS A 102 16.67 -11.45 -13.73
C HIS A 102 16.07 -10.82 -15.00
N LEU A 103 14.85 -10.31 -14.86
CA LEU A 103 14.14 -9.54 -15.87
C LEU A 103 13.82 -8.15 -15.31
N LEU A 104 14.08 -7.10 -16.07
CA LEU A 104 13.63 -5.74 -15.74
C LEU A 104 12.28 -5.48 -16.42
N VAL A 105 11.30 -5.08 -15.62
CA VAL A 105 9.92 -4.80 -16.05
C VAL A 105 9.57 -3.38 -15.67
N THR A 106 9.26 -2.54 -16.65
CA THR A 106 8.86 -1.15 -16.43
C THR A 106 7.35 -1.02 -16.52
N CYS A 107 6.74 -0.48 -15.47
CA CYS A 107 5.32 -0.17 -15.40
C CYS A 107 5.12 1.34 -15.32
N GLY A 108 4.12 1.87 -16.04
CA GLY A 108 3.67 3.25 -15.87
C GLY A 108 3.16 3.46 -14.43
N ALA A 109 3.32 4.67 -13.91
CA ALA A 109 3.02 4.98 -12.50
C ALA A 109 1.55 4.74 -12.12
N GLY A 110 0.61 4.90 -13.06
CA GLY A 110 -0.82 4.65 -12.89
C GLY A 110 -1.26 3.20 -13.08
N THR A 111 -0.33 2.28 -13.36
CA THR A 111 -0.65 0.85 -13.42
C THR A 111 -1.08 0.36 -12.04
N VAL A 112 -2.22 -0.33 -11.94
CA VAL A 112 -2.67 -0.95 -10.69
C VAL A 112 -1.62 -1.97 -10.23
N PHE A 113 -1.13 -1.81 -9.00
CA PHE A 113 0.00 -2.61 -8.52
C PHE A 113 -0.33 -4.10 -8.42
N ASP A 114 -1.57 -4.45 -8.05
CA ASP A 114 -1.99 -5.86 -7.99
C ASP A 114 -2.11 -6.50 -9.37
N ASP A 115 -2.45 -5.73 -10.42
CA ASP A 115 -2.46 -6.23 -11.81
C ASP A 115 -1.03 -6.57 -12.27
N PHE A 116 -0.05 -5.75 -11.87
CA PHE A 116 1.37 -6.07 -12.09
C PHE A 116 1.78 -7.35 -11.35
N CYS A 117 1.37 -7.54 -10.09
CA CYS A 117 1.63 -8.78 -9.34
C CYS A 117 1.00 -10.01 -10.01
N ALA A 118 -0.24 -9.85 -10.50
CA ALA A 118 -0.96 -10.93 -11.19
C ALA A 118 -0.27 -11.33 -12.49
N TRP A 119 0.12 -10.34 -13.30
CA TRP A 119 0.86 -10.58 -14.53
C TRP A 119 2.19 -11.27 -14.25
N ALA A 120 2.98 -10.78 -13.29
CA ALA A 120 4.27 -11.37 -12.95
C ALA A 120 4.12 -12.83 -12.50
N ALA A 121 3.11 -13.13 -11.69
CA ALA A 121 2.83 -14.50 -11.25
C ALA A 121 2.42 -15.42 -12.41
N ALA A 122 1.59 -14.94 -13.34
CA ALA A 122 1.20 -15.69 -14.53
C ALA A 122 2.37 -16.00 -15.47
N GLU A 123 3.36 -15.08 -15.57
CA GLU A 123 4.60 -15.26 -16.33
C GLU A 123 5.65 -16.12 -15.59
N GLY A 124 5.34 -16.61 -14.39
CA GLY A 124 6.26 -17.39 -13.56
C GLY A 124 7.42 -16.58 -12.99
N LEU A 125 7.26 -15.25 -12.87
CA LEU A 125 8.28 -14.33 -12.38
C LEU A 125 8.12 -14.10 -10.86
N TRP A 126 9.24 -14.22 -10.15
CA TRP A 126 9.33 -14.05 -8.70
C TRP A 126 9.71 -12.62 -8.31
N GLY A 127 9.19 -12.17 -7.19
CA GLY A 127 9.51 -10.88 -6.55
C GLY A 127 8.29 -10.21 -5.94
N PRO A 128 7.22 -9.90 -6.72
CA PRO A 128 6.07 -9.16 -6.20
C PRO A 128 4.96 -10.05 -5.61
N GLU A 129 5.03 -11.38 -5.67
CA GLU A 129 3.96 -12.30 -5.28
C GLU A 129 3.48 -12.09 -3.84
N ASN A 130 4.41 -11.77 -2.90
CA ASN A 130 4.09 -11.46 -1.51
C ASN A 130 3.36 -10.11 -1.33
N LEU A 131 3.43 -9.23 -2.31
CA LEU A 131 2.79 -7.91 -2.31
C LEU A 131 1.40 -7.92 -2.96
N SER A 132 0.89 -9.09 -3.30
CA SER A 132 -0.41 -9.27 -3.95
C SER A 132 -1.56 -8.68 -3.15
N LEU A 133 -2.56 -8.16 -3.88
CA LEU A 133 -3.77 -7.53 -3.35
C LEU A 133 -3.50 -6.28 -2.49
N ILE A 134 -2.32 -5.65 -2.58
CA ILE A 134 -2.11 -4.32 -1.99
C ILE A 134 -2.78 -3.29 -2.91
N PRO A 135 -3.76 -2.51 -2.38
CA PRO A 135 -4.41 -1.49 -3.19
C PRO A 135 -3.45 -0.34 -3.52
N GLY A 136 -3.62 0.25 -4.69
CA GLY A 136 -2.83 1.39 -5.15
C GLY A 136 -2.13 1.12 -6.47
N GLU A 137 -1.25 2.01 -6.85
CA GLU A 137 -0.60 2.06 -8.17
C GLU A 137 0.92 1.92 -8.06
N CYS A 138 1.57 1.54 -9.15
CA CYS A 138 3.00 1.31 -9.21
C CYS A 138 3.83 2.53 -8.78
N GLY A 139 3.44 3.75 -9.19
CA GLY A 139 4.11 4.97 -8.75
C GLY A 139 4.04 5.17 -7.23
N ALA A 140 2.86 4.96 -6.64
CA ALA A 140 2.66 5.06 -5.20
C ALA A 140 3.43 3.98 -4.41
N SER A 141 3.64 2.80 -5.01
CA SER A 141 4.42 1.72 -4.39
C SER A 141 5.84 2.14 -4.05
N ALA A 142 6.48 2.89 -4.97
CA ALA A 142 7.82 3.43 -4.79
C ALA A 142 7.86 4.61 -3.81
N VAL A 143 6.83 5.45 -3.78
CA VAL A 143 6.76 6.58 -2.82
C VAL A 143 6.72 6.08 -1.38
N GLN A 144 5.89 5.07 -1.11
CA GLN A 144 5.57 4.62 0.24
C GLN A 144 6.43 3.45 0.72
N ASN A 145 7.24 2.86 -0.17
CA ASN A 145 7.89 1.58 0.11
C ASN A 145 6.87 0.56 0.64
N ILE A 146 5.82 0.30 -0.17
CA ILE A 146 4.78 -0.66 0.24
C ILE A 146 5.40 -1.99 0.60
N GLY A 147 4.80 -2.69 1.54
CA GLY A 147 5.32 -3.98 1.97
C GLY A 147 4.30 -4.83 2.70
N ALA A 148 4.38 -6.12 2.46
CA ALA A 148 3.58 -7.14 3.11
C ALA A 148 4.34 -8.47 3.12
N TYR A 149 4.03 -9.32 4.08
CA TYR A 149 4.52 -10.70 4.15
C TYR A 149 6.03 -10.86 3.96
N GLY A 150 6.81 -9.94 4.58
CA GLY A 150 8.27 -10.01 4.59
C GLY A 150 8.98 -9.48 3.33
N VAL A 151 8.24 -8.88 2.40
CA VAL A 151 8.76 -8.22 1.20
C VAL A 151 8.36 -6.75 1.21
N GLU A 152 9.24 -5.86 0.76
CA GLU A 152 8.99 -4.45 0.54
C GLU A 152 9.28 -4.07 -0.92
N ALA A 153 8.67 -2.98 -1.41
CA ALA A 153 8.88 -2.54 -2.79
C ALA A 153 10.36 -2.33 -3.12
N LYS A 154 11.15 -1.78 -2.18
CA LYS A 154 12.60 -1.58 -2.35
C LYS A 154 13.37 -2.84 -2.71
N ASP A 155 12.86 -4.02 -2.33
CA ASP A 155 13.56 -5.30 -2.57
C ASP A 155 13.54 -5.70 -4.06
N ILE A 156 12.58 -5.14 -4.81
CA ILE A 156 12.37 -5.42 -6.23
C ILE A 156 12.52 -4.18 -7.13
N LEU A 157 12.67 -2.97 -6.58
CA LEU A 157 12.88 -1.75 -7.37
C LEU A 157 14.26 -1.77 -8.06
N ALA A 158 14.32 -1.34 -9.31
CA ALA A 158 15.53 -1.23 -10.10
C ALA A 158 15.80 0.20 -10.61
N ASP A 159 14.75 0.94 -10.97
CA ASP A 159 14.83 2.33 -11.42
C ASP A 159 13.50 3.04 -11.23
N ILE A 160 13.53 4.34 -11.04
CA ILE A 160 12.34 5.18 -10.93
C ILE A 160 12.49 6.35 -11.89
N ARG A 161 11.58 6.44 -12.86
CA ARG A 161 11.50 7.57 -13.78
C ARG A 161 10.52 8.60 -13.22
N ALA A 162 10.95 9.86 -13.12
CA ALA A 162 10.16 10.93 -12.53
C ALA A 162 10.37 12.26 -13.28
N TRP A 163 9.34 13.11 -13.19
CA TRP A 163 9.43 14.53 -13.53
C TRP A 163 9.92 15.31 -12.31
N ASP A 164 11.05 16.02 -12.45
CA ASP A 164 11.52 16.97 -11.43
C ASP A 164 10.80 18.32 -11.65
N CYS A 165 9.91 18.66 -10.71
CA CYS A 165 9.12 19.90 -10.78
C CYS A 165 10.00 21.17 -10.64
N GLN A 166 11.17 21.09 -10.01
CA GLN A 166 12.10 22.21 -9.84
C GLN A 166 12.92 22.42 -11.10
N GLU A 167 13.52 21.34 -11.62
CA GLU A 167 14.39 21.38 -12.80
C GLU A 167 13.61 21.35 -14.12
N ARG A 168 12.30 21.06 -14.06
CA ARG A 168 11.40 20.90 -15.22
C ARG A 168 11.96 19.94 -16.30
N ARG A 169 12.43 18.79 -15.85
CA ARG A 169 12.97 17.73 -16.72
C ARG A 169 12.68 16.35 -16.15
N PHE A 170 12.71 15.37 -17.02
CA PHE A 170 12.66 13.96 -16.59
C PHE A 170 14.01 13.53 -16.05
N VAL A 171 13.97 12.73 -14.99
CA VAL A 171 15.15 12.16 -14.33
C VAL A 171 14.92 10.67 -14.07
N HIS A 172 16.02 9.93 -13.99
CA HIS A 172 16.07 8.59 -13.45
C HIS A 172 16.63 8.68 -12.02
N ILE A 173 16.00 7.99 -11.08
CA ILE A 173 16.36 7.98 -9.67
C ILE A 173 16.69 6.54 -9.29
N ASP A 174 17.93 6.33 -8.82
CA ASP A 174 18.33 5.03 -8.29
C ASP A 174 17.60 4.76 -6.98
N PRO A 175 16.99 3.58 -6.77
CA PRO A 175 16.35 3.22 -5.51
C PRO A 175 17.24 3.36 -4.28
N THR A 176 18.56 3.24 -4.41
CA THR A 176 19.52 3.47 -3.31
C THR A 176 19.52 4.91 -2.80
N ASP A 177 19.21 5.88 -3.67
CA ASP A 177 19.10 7.29 -3.30
C ASP A 177 17.82 7.61 -2.54
N CYS A 178 16.81 6.75 -2.61
CA CYS A 178 15.50 6.96 -2.00
C CYS A 178 15.50 6.80 -0.48
N ARG A 179 16.57 6.28 0.13
CA ARG A 179 16.69 6.05 1.57
C ARG A 179 15.48 5.35 2.16
N TYR A 180 15.07 4.26 1.54
CA TYR A 180 13.92 3.49 1.96
C TYR A 180 14.06 2.95 3.39
N GLY A 181 13.03 3.17 4.17
CA GLY A 181 12.82 2.57 5.50
C GLY A 181 11.41 1.99 5.60
N TYR A 182 11.05 1.50 6.79
CA TYR A 182 9.72 0.97 7.04
C TYR A 182 8.64 2.03 6.79
N ARG A 183 7.85 1.86 5.74
CA ARG A 183 6.79 2.79 5.30
C ARG A 183 7.27 4.22 5.03
N THR A 184 8.53 4.40 4.70
CA THR A 184 9.10 5.72 4.44
C THR A 184 10.11 5.71 3.28
N SER A 185 10.28 6.88 2.67
CA SER A 185 11.25 7.18 1.65
C SER A 185 11.55 8.68 1.63
N ARG A 186 12.55 9.11 0.86
CA ARG A 186 12.79 10.54 0.62
C ARG A 186 11.63 11.23 -0.10
N PHE A 187 10.83 10.50 -0.89
CA PHE A 187 9.63 11.07 -1.51
C PHE A 187 8.59 11.53 -0.48
N LYS A 188 8.54 10.91 0.70
CA LYS A 188 7.64 11.31 1.80
C LYS A 188 8.24 12.41 2.70
N THR A 189 9.53 12.66 2.60
CA THR A 189 10.29 13.57 3.48
C THR A 189 10.98 14.67 2.69
N GLU A 190 12.28 14.56 2.42
CA GLU A 190 13.12 15.59 1.80
C GLU A 190 12.68 15.97 0.37
N TRP A 191 12.09 15.02 -0.36
CA TRP A 191 11.65 15.20 -1.75
C TRP A 191 10.14 15.39 -1.89
N LYS A 192 9.42 15.61 -0.78
CA LYS A 192 7.95 15.78 -0.82
C LYS A 192 7.58 16.93 -1.75
N GLY A 193 6.76 16.63 -2.76
CA GLY A 193 6.31 17.61 -3.77
C GLY A 193 7.33 17.97 -4.86
N ARG A 194 8.56 17.43 -4.83
CA ARG A 194 9.56 17.70 -5.86
C ARG A 194 9.42 16.83 -7.09
N TYR A 195 9.16 15.52 -6.90
CA TYR A 195 9.13 14.56 -7.99
C TYR A 195 7.73 14.02 -8.23
N ILE A 196 7.37 13.87 -9.50
CA ILE A 196 6.19 13.16 -9.96
C ILE A 196 6.67 11.91 -10.67
N ILE A 197 6.45 10.76 -10.06
CA ILE A 197 6.84 9.46 -10.65
C ILE A 197 5.96 9.18 -11.86
N THR A 198 6.57 8.86 -12.99
CA THR A 198 5.88 8.53 -14.24
C THR A 198 5.99 7.06 -14.62
N ALA A 199 7.08 6.41 -14.22
CA ALA A 199 7.24 4.96 -14.37
C ALA A 199 8.15 4.38 -13.29
N VAL A 200 7.97 3.08 -13.03
CA VAL A 200 8.77 2.31 -12.08
C VAL A 200 9.27 1.04 -12.76
N THR A 201 10.56 0.77 -12.65
CA THR A 201 11.17 -0.45 -13.15
C THR A 201 11.44 -1.40 -11.99
N TYR A 202 10.94 -2.62 -12.12
CA TYR A 202 11.10 -3.70 -11.14
C TYR A 202 12.09 -4.75 -11.69
N ARG A 203 12.88 -5.33 -10.77
CA ARG A 203 13.76 -6.46 -11.02
C ARG A 203 13.09 -7.73 -10.54
N LEU A 204 12.72 -8.61 -11.47
CA LEU A 204 12.07 -9.89 -11.21
C LEU A 204 13.01 -11.05 -11.52
N SER A 205 12.79 -12.20 -10.90
CA SER A 205 13.61 -13.40 -11.08
C SER A 205 12.82 -14.51 -11.78
N ARG A 206 13.46 -15.24 -12.67
CA ARG A 206 12.96 -16.53 -13.18
C ARG A 206 13.32 -17.68 -12.26
N GLU A 207 14.33 -17.49 -11.41
CA GLU A 207 14.74 -18.47 -10.41
C GLU A 207 13.86 -18.34 -9.16
N PRO A 208 13.41 -19.46 -8.57
CA PRO A 208 12.59 -19.46 -7.37
C PRO A 208 13.25 -18.72 -6.20
N GLN A 209 12.56 -17.75 -5.63
CA GLN A 209 13.00 -16.98 -4.45
C GLN A 209 11.86 -16.81 -3.43
N PRO A 210 11.20 -17.89 -2.99
CA PRO A 210 10.00 -17.77 -2.15
C PRO A 210 10.33 -17.20 -0.76
N LYS A 211 9.54 -16.24 -0.31
CA LYS A 211 9.58 -15.66 1.05
C LYS A 211 8.37 -16.17 1.83
N LEU A 212 8.55 -17.20 2.66
CA LEU A 212 7.44 -17.94 3.29
C LEU A 212 7.38 -17.76 4.81
N ASP A 213 8.39 -17.12 5.43
CA ASP A 213 8.58 -17.12 6.89
C ASP A 213 7.69 -16.09 7.62
N TYR A 214 6.93 -15.28 6.90
CA TYR A 214 6.10 -14.22 7.47
C TYR A 214 4.60 -14.49 7.29
N GLY A 215 3.80 -14.04 8.26
CA GLY A 215 2.35 -13.93 8.10
C GLY A 215 1.56 -15.24 8.05
N GLY A 216 2.17 -16.38 8.37
CA GLY A 216 1.49 -17.68 8.35
C GLY A 216 1.34 -18.31 6.96
N ILE A 217 2.12 -17.84 5.98
CA ILE A 217 2.09 -18.37 4.59
C ILE A 217 2.36 -19.88 4.58
N ARG A 218 3.42 -20.36 5.29
CA ARG A 218 3.74 -21.80 5.37
C ARG A 218 2.55 -22.61 5.84
N LYS A 219 1.91 -22.19 6.93
CA LYS A 219 0.73 -22.87 7.48
C LYS A 219 -0.45 -22.88 6.50
N ALA A 220 -0.67 -21.78 5.79
CA ALA A 220 -1.76 -21.69 4.81
C ALA A 220 -1.49 -22.60 3.59
N LEU A 221 -0.23 -22.70 3.13
CA LEU A 221 0.20 -23.62 2.06
C LEU A 221 0.03 -25.09 2.47
N GLU A 222 0.35 -25.44 3.72
CA GLU A 222 0.16 -26.80 4.26
C GLU A 222 -1.31 -27.19 4.27
N ILE A 223 -2.20 -26.29 4.70
CA ILE A 223 -3.64 -26.51 4.71
C ILE A 223 -4.19 -26.66 3.27
N ALA A 224 -3.74 -25.83 2.33
CA ALA A 224 -4.14 -25.91 0.92
C ALA A 224 -3.68 -27.24 0.29
N GLY A 225 -2.47 -27.71 0.62
CA GLY A 225 -1.97 -29.01 0.18
C GLY A 225 -2.76 -30.19 0.76
N GLN A 226 -3.28 -30.09 1.97
CA GLN A 226 -4.12 -31.12 2.59
C GLN A 226 -5.54 -31.17 1.97
N ALA A 227 -6.13 -30.01 1.68
CA ALA A 227 -7.46 -29.92 1.07
C ALA A 227 -7.51 -30.48 -0.37
N GLY A 228 -6.38 -30.47 -1.09
CA GLY A 228 -6.26 -31.10 -2.41
C GLY A 228 -6.12 -32.61 -2.37
N ASN A 229 -5.97 -33.22 -1.18
CA ASN A 229 -5.71 -34.67 -1.01
C ASN A 229 -6.93 -35.51 -0.58
N ASP A 230 -8.11 -34.91 -0.44
CA ASP A 230 -9.33 -35.64 -0.04
C ASP A 230 -9.92 -36.56 -1.14
N GLY A 231 -9.18 -36.79 -2.22
CA GLY A 231 -9.46 -37.73 -3.30
C GLY A 231 -8.31 -38.69 -3.55
N ALA A 232 -8.21 -39.75 -2.72
CA ALA A 232 -7.45 -40.97 -2.97
C ALA A 232 -6.02 -40.84 -3.51
N SER A 233 -5.03 -40.77 -2.62
CA SER A 233 -3.77 -41.57 -2.73
C SER A 233 -2.81 -41.19 -1.61
N SER A 234 -2.28 -42.18 -0.93
CA SER A 234 -1.19 -42.11 0.04
C SER A 234 0.09 -41.62 -0.64
N CYS A 235 0.34 -40.31 -0.69
CA CYS A 235 1.62 -39.75 -1.12
C CYS A 235 2.09 -38.68 -0.11
N PRO A 236 3.37 -38.68 0.28
CA PRO A 236 3.91 -37.71 1.22
C PRO A 236 3.78 -36.29 0.67
N ALA A 237 3.81 -35.30 1.57
CA ALA A 237 3.66 -33.86 1.35
C ALA A 237 4.03 -33.38 -0.07
N PRO A 238 3.19 -32.53 -0.71
CA PRO A 238 3.42 -32.16 -2.09
C PRO A 238 4.77 -31.46 -2.23
N THR A 239 5.76 -32.16 -2.78
CA THR A 239 6.90 -31.58 -3.48
C THR A 239 6.43 -30.96 -4.81
N GLY A 240 5.19 -30.48 -4.87
CA GLY A 240 4.68 -29.64 -5.93
C GLY A 240 5.52 -28.37 -5.98
N HIS A 241 6.11 -28.07 -7.13
CA HIS A 241 6.94 -26.89 -7.33
C HIS A 241 6.18 -25.65 -6.84
N LEU A 242 6.73 -24.95 -5.83
CA LEU A 242 6.24 -23.65 -5.45
C LEU A 242 6.28 -22.74 -6.69
N THR A 243 5.19 -22.07 -6.95
CA THR A 243 5.08 -21.09 -8.04
C THR A 243 4.69 -19.74 -7.48
N PRO A 244 5.04 -18.64 -8.17
CA PRO A 244 4.56 -17.30 -7.78
C PRO A 244 3.04 -17.24 -7.69
N GLN A 245 2.33 -17.95 -8.59
CA GLN A 245 0.86 -18.01 -8.59
C GLN A 245 0.31 -18.66 -7.33
N LEU A 246 0.88 -19.80 -6.89
CA LEU A 246 0.43 -20.48 -5.68
C LEU A 246 0.61 -19.61 -4.43
N ILE A 247 1.75 -18.88 -4.34
CA ILE A 247 1.99 -17.97 -3.22
C ILE A 247 1.03 -16.79 -3.28
N ARG A 248 0.83 -16.19 -4.47
CA ARG A 248 -0.15 -15.13 -4.68
C ARG A 248 -1.55 -15.56 -4.22
N ASP A 249 -2.05 -16.69 -4.67
CA ASP A 249 -3.40 -17.19 -4.31
C ASP A 249 -3.54 -17.42 -2.81
N THR A 250 -2.49 -17.98 -2.19
CA THR A 250 -2.43 -18.16 -0.73
C THR A 250 -2.51 -16.84 0.02
N ILE A 251 -1.74 -15.84 -0.42
CA ILE A 251 -1.74 -14.51 0.19
C ILE A 251 -3.08 -13.81 0.01
N ILE A 252 -3.67 -13.89 -1.18
CA ILE A 252 -5.03 -13.37 -1.44
C ILE A 252 -6.03 -14.00 -0.48
N GLY A 253 -5.98 -15.31 -0.29
CA GLY A 253 -6.84 -16.02 0.67
C GLY A 253 -6.65 -15.50 2.11
N ILE A 254 -5.39 -15.35 2.56
CA ILE A 254 -5.08 -14.82 3.90
C ILE A 254 -5.59 -13.38 4.05
N ARG A 255 -5.41 -12.54 3.02
CA ARG A 255 -5.82 -11.13 3.05
C ARG A 255 -7.33 -10.99 3.06
N ASN A 256 -8.04 -11.71 2.21
CA ASN A 256 -9.51 -11.69 2.15
C ASN A 256 -10.16 -12.15 3.45
N ALA A 257 -9.54 -13.08 4.16
CA ALA A 257 -10.02 -13.52 5.48
C ALA A 257 -9.84 -12.45 6.58
N LYS A 258 -8.85 -11.56 6.43
CA LYS A 258 -8.47 -10.60 7.49
C LYS A 258 -8.84 -9.16 7.18
N LEU A 259 -8.76 -8.72 5.93
CA LEU A 259 -8.90 -7.31 5.55
C LEU A 259 -10.28 -7.05 4.93
N PRO A 260 -10.83 -5.86 5.13
CA PRO A 260 -12.03 -5.45 4.40
C PRO A 260 -11.70 -5.25 2.92
N ASP A 261 -12.66 -5.59 2.05
CA ASP A 261 -12.60 -5.15 0.66
C ASP A 261 -12.96 -3.64 0.60
N PRO A 262 -12.04 -2.76 0.14
CA PRO A 262 -12.32 -1.34 0.04
C PRO A 262 -13.44 -1.02 -0.97
N ALA A 263 -13.72 -1.93 -1.90
CA ALA A 263 -14.85 -1.82 -2.81
C ALA A 263 -16.21 -2.01 -2.10
N VAL A 264 -16.23 -2.63 -0.94
CA VAL A 264 -17.43 -2.85 -0.11
C VAL A 264 -17.43 -1.93 1.09
N THR A 265 -16.32 -1.93 1.86
CA THR A 265 -16.20 -1.18 3.12
C THR A 265 -15.00 -0.22 3.02
N GLY A 266 -15.28 1.08 3.01
CA GLY A 266 -14.25 2.11 2.85
C GLY A 266 -13.16 2.01 3.92
N SER A 267 -11.88 1.98 3.49
CA SER A 267 -10.71 1.96 4.37
C SER A 267 -9.45 2.38 3.61
N ALA A 268 -8.37 2.68 4.33
CA ALA A 268 -7.06 2.93 3.75
C ALA A 268 -6.02 1.86 4.17
N GLY A 269 -6.47 0.61 4.37
CA GLY A 269 -5.61 -0.46 4.85
C GLY A 269 -5.22 -0.31 6.32
N SER A 270 -3.98 -0.67 6.66
CA SER A 270 -3.46 -0.48 8.02
C SER A 270 -3.42 0.99 8.39
N PHE A 271 -4.12 1.35 9.47
CA PHE A 271 -4.22 2.76 9.86
C PHE A 271 -3.00 3.26 10.63
N PHE A 272 -2.35 2.39 11.39
CA PHE A 272 -1.21 2.72 12.23
C PHE A 272 0.04 1.94 11.83
N CYS A 273 1.21 2.57 12.02
CA CYS A 273 2.49 1.88 11.96
C CYS A 273 2.68 0.97 13.19
N ASN A 274 3.34 -0.18 12.99
CA ASN A 274 3.80 -0.98 14.13
C ASN A 274 4.99 -0.27 14.79
N PRO A 275 4.93 0.07 16.08
CA PRO A 275 6.02 0.75 16.76
C PRO A 275 7.24 -0.16 16.94
N VAL A 276 8.43 0.42 16.82
CA VAL A 276 9.70 -0.17 17.24
C VAL A 276 10.13 0.52 18.53
N ILE A 277 10.33 -0.25 19.59
CA ILE A 277 10.62 0.24 20.94
C ILE A 277 11.91 -0.37 21.50
N SER A 278 12.46 0.21 22.56
CA SER A 278 13.62 -0.36 23.22
C SER A 278 13.30 -1.70 23.90
N ARG A 279 14.30 -2.54 24.09
CA ARG A 279 14.16 -3.82 24.81
C ARG A 279 13.67 -3.63 26.25
N GLU A 280 14.08 -2.55 26.91
CA GLU A 280 13.62 -2.19 28.27
C GLU A 280 12.13 -1.82 28.28
N HIS A 281 11.67 -1.05 27.29
CA HIS A 281 10.26 -0.71 27.17
C HIS A 281 9.44 -1.96 26.86
N PHE A 282 9.92 -2.83 25.99
CA PHE A 282 9.26 -4.12 25.71
C PHE A 282 9.15 -5.01 26.96
N ALA A 283 10.16 -5.03 27.83
CA ALA A 283 10.10 -5.77 29.09
C ALA A 283 8.95 -5.26 29.99
N ARG A 284 8.73 -3.94 30.05
CA ARG A 284 7.58 -3.36 30.80
C ARG A 284 6.24 -3.77 30.18
N ILE A 285 6.13 -3.77 28.86
CA ILE A 285 4.90 -4.20 28.17
C ILE A 285 4.59 -5.67 28.46
N ARG A 286 5.61 -6.53 28.47
CA ARG A 286 5.45 -7.96 28.83
C ARG A 286 4.91 -8.13 30.24
N GLU A 287 5.38 -7.31 31.19
CA GLU A 287 4.91 -7.36 32.56
C GLU A 287 3.43 -6.94 32.66
N ILE A 288 3.04 -5.82 32.03
CA ILE A 288 1.63 -5.39 31.93
C ILE A 288 0.75 -6.49 31.32
N ALA A 289 1.21 -7.09 30.21
CA ALA A 289 0.46 -8.12 29.53
C ALA A 289 0.29 -9.41 30.36
N ARG A 290 1.29 -9.76 31.17
CA ARG A 290 1.20 -10.90 32.11
C ARG A 290 0.25 -10.64 33.27
N GLN A 291 0.21 -9.42 33.77
CA GLN A 291 -0.76 -9.02 34.81
C GLN A 291 -2.20 -9.13 34.29
N ASP A 292 -2.43 -8.76 33.02
CA ASP A 292 -3.76 -8.79 32.41
C ASP A 292 -4.22 -10.19 31.95
N ASN A 293 -3.27 -11.04 31.48
CA ASN A 293 -3.60 -12.29 30.77
C ASN A 293 -3.01 -13.56 31.43
N GLY A 294 -2.26 -13.40 32.51
CA GLY A 294 -1.61 -14.50 33.23
C GLY A 294 -0.10 -14.61 32.96
N PRO A 295 0.64 -15.32 33.86
CA PRO A 295 2.10 -15.30 33.92
C PRO A 295 2.78 -15.87 32.65
N ASP A 296 2.12 -16.78 31.95
CA ASP A 296 2.66 -17.46 30.77
C ASP A 296 2.34 -16.73 29.46
N TYR A 297 1.63 -15.59 29.52
CA TYR A 297 1.24 -14.86 28.32
C TYR A 297 2.43 -14.34 27.55
N GLN A 298 2.43 -14.59 26.24
CA GLN A 298 3.49 -14.16 25.32
C GLN A 298 3.00 -12.99 24.46
N VAL A 299 3.67 -11.85 24.59
CA VAL A 299 3.42 -10.69 23.72
C VAL A 299 4.00 -10.95 22.33
N PRO A 300 3.19 -10.88 21.26
CA PRO A 300 3.69 -11.01 19.89
C PRO A 300 4.69 -9.88 19.59
N HIS A 301 5.84 -10.23 19.03
CA HIS A 301 6.87 -9.26 18.69
C HIS A 301 7.83 -9.79 17.63
N TYR A 302 8.62 -8.88 17.06
CA TYR A 302 9.69 -9.20 16.11
C TYR A 302 10.93 -8.39 16.51
N ASP A 303 12.07 -9.07 16.64
CA ASP A 303 13.35 -8.40 16.84
C ASP A 303 13.78 -7.68 15.55
N THR A 304 14.30 -6.47 15.71
CA THR A 304 14.85 -5.66 14.63
C THR A 304 16.21 -5.10 15.07
N PRO A 305 17.07 -4.65 14.14
CA PRO A 305 18.32 -3.99 14.49
C PRO A 305 18.13 -2.79 15.44
N ASP A 306 17.01 -2.06 15.28
CA ASP A 306 16.71 -0.82 16.01
C ASP A 306 15.93 -1.07 17.31
N GLY A 307 15.59 -2.31 17.64
CA GLY A 307 14.82 -2.64 18.84
C GLY A 307 13.81 -3.77 18.65
N VAL A 308 12.68 -3.67 19.31
CA VAL A 308 11.59 -4.66 19.26
C VAL A 308 10.37 -4.05 18.59
N LYS A 309 9.94 -4.61 17.47
CA LYS A 309 8.70 -4.23 16.79
C LYS A 309 7.52 -4.97 17.40
N VAL A 310 6.54 -4.22 17.91
CA VAL A 310 5.33 -4.77 18.54
C VAL A 310 4.13 -4.53 17.60
N PRO A 311 3.30 -5.55 17.30
CA PRO A 311 2.13 -5.37 16.46
C PRO A 311 1.11 -4.38 17.08
N ALA A 312 0.84 -3.28 16.39
CA ALA A 312 -0.15 -2.30 16.83
C ALA A 312 -1.55 -2.92 16.92
N ALA A 313 -1.89 -3.85 16.03
CA ALA A 313 -3.15 -4.59 16.08
C ALA A 313 -3.37 -5.29 17.43
N TRP A 314 -2.33 -5.92 17.98
CA TRP A 314 -2.37 -6.55 19.30
C TRP A 314 -2.62 -5.52 20.40
N MET A 315 -1.92 -4.39 20.40
CA MET A 315 -2.13 -3.33 21.41
C MET A 315 -3.54 -2.76 21.34
N ILE A 316 -4.08 -2.52 20.16
CA ILE A 316 -5.44 -2.04 19.94
C ILE A 316 -6.46 -3.04 20.50
N GLU A 317 -6.28 -4.34 20.23
CA GLU A 317 -7.13 -5.40 20.76
C GLU A 317 -7.05 -5.51 22.28
N GLN A 318 -5.84 -5.42 22.87
CA GLN A 318 -5.64 -5.44 24.34
C GLN A 318 -6.20 -4.21 25.07
N CYS A 319 -6.43 -3.11 24.34
CA CYS A 319 -7.13 -1.94 24.84
C CYS A 319 -8.65 -1.99 24.61
N GLY A 320 -9.20 -3.11 24.12
CA GLY A 320 -10.63 -3.33 23.92
C GLY A 320 -11.25 -2.62 22.73
N PHE A 321 -10.44 -2.15 21.76
CA PHE A 321 -10.97 -1.42 20.60
C PHE A 321 -11.40 -2.30 19.43
N LYS A 322 -11.17 -3.61 19.46
CA LYS A 322 -11.61 -4.52 18.38
C LYS A 322 -13.13 -4.43 18.19
N GLY A 323 -13.56 -3.93 17.05
CA GLY A 323 -14.97 -3.71 16.73
C GLY A 323 -15.59 -2.46 17.37
N ALA A 324 -14.81 -1.64 18.07
CA ALA A 324 -15.28 -0.37 18.66
C ALA A 324 -15.74 0.59 17.55
N THR A 325 -16.80 1.36 17.83
CA THR A 325 -17.42 2.29 16.88
C THR A 325 -17.44 3.71 17.43
N LEU A 326 -17.40 4.68 16.51
CA LEU A 326 -17.67 6.08 16.77
C LEU A 326 -18.38 6.67 15.56
N GLY A 327 -19.63 7.12 15.72
CA GLY A 327 -20.44 7.54 14.56
C GLY A 327 -20.49 6.46 13.50
N GLY A 328 -20.08 6.79 12.27
CA GLY A 328 -20.00 5.84 11.15
C GLY A 328 -18.70 5.04 11.04
N ALA A 329 -17.70 5.35 11.88
CA ALA A 329 -16.40 4.69 11.89
C ALA A 329 -16.38 3.44 12.78
N GLN A 330 -15.54 2.46 12.42
CA GLN A 330 -15.31 1.25 13.23
C GLN A 330 -13.85 0.79 13.15
N VAL A 331 -13.28 0.34 14.27
CA VAL A 331 -12.09 -0.51 14.26
C VAL A 331 -12.50 -1.89 13.74
N TYR A 332 -11.92 -2.31 12.63
CA TYR A 332 -12.37 -3.51 11.92
C TYR A 332 -12.23 -4.77 12.78
N ARG A 333 -13.28 -5.60 12.80
CA ARG A 333 -13.35 -6.75 13.71
C ARG A 333 -12.31 -7.84 13.41
N ASN A 334 -12.00 -8.07 12.12
CA ASN A 334 -11.07 -9.12 11.73
C ASN A 334 -9.62 -8.65 11.75
N GLN A 335 -9.38 -7.34 11.72
CA GLN A 335 -8.05 -6.73 11.78
C GLN A 335 -8.08 -5.39 12.53
N PRO A 336 -7.78 -5.35 13.83
CA PRO A 336 -7.88 -4.13 14.63
C PRO A 336 -6.96 -2.98 14.18
N LEU A 337 -5.97 -3.28 13.33
CA LEU A 337 -5.12 -2.24 12.74
C LEU A 337 -5.83 -1.38 11.69
N VAL A 338 -7.00 -1.80 11.24
CA VAL A 338 -7.77 -1.12 10.19
C VAL A 338 -8.93 -0.35 10.81
N ILE A 339 -9.06 0.92 10.48
CA ILE A 339 -10.27 1.72 10.72
C ILE A 339 -11.05 1.76 9.43
N VAL A 340 -12.36 1.53 9.50
CA VAL A 340 -13.26 1.47 8.35
C VAL A 340 -14.38 2.51 8.44
N ASN A 341 -14.83 2.98 7.30
CA ASN A 341 -16.10 3.67 7.11
C ASN A 341 -17.23 2.62 7.06
N ALA A 342 -17.64 2.14 8.24
CA ALA A 342 -18.54 1.01 8.37
C ALA A 342 -19.97 1.31 7.88
N SER A 343 -20.42 2.55 8.05
CA SER A 343 -21.75 3.00 7.61
C SER A 343 -21.80 3.38 6.13
N GLY A 344 -20.64 3.58 5.47
CA GLY A 344 -20.53 4.21 4.16
C GLY A 344 -20.78 5.74 4.19
N THR A 345 -21.06 6.30 5.38
CA THR A 345 -21.37 7.71 5.60
C THR A 345 -20.61 8.31 6.80
N ALA A 346 -19.53 7.64 7.26
CA ALA A 346 -18.69 8.16 8.32
C ALA A 346 -18.13 9.53 7.95
N SER A 347 -18.18 10.47 8.89
CA SER A 347 -17.50 11.74 8.72
C SER A 347 -16.01 11.62 8.99
N PRO A 348 -15.16 12.54 8.50
CA PRO A 348 -13.75 12.59 8.89
C PRO A 348 -13.56 12.66 10.41
N GLU A 349 -14.43 13.39 11.11
CA GLU A 349 -14.39 13.54 12.58
C GLU A 349 -14.66 12.20 13.28
N ASP A 350 -15.51 11.34 12.74
CA ASP A 350 -15.75 9.99 13.27
C ASP A 350 -14.45 9.15 13.21
N ILE A 351 -13.76 9.19 12.05
CA ILE A 351 -12.50 8.46 11.85
C ILE A 351 -11.40 9.00 12.76
N ILE A 352 -11.19 10.33 12.77
CA ILE A 352 -10.16 11.01 13.58
C ILE A 352 -10.46 10.84 15.07
N GLY A 353 -11.72 10.97 15.47
CA GLY A 353 -12.12 10.78 16.87
C GLY A 353 -11.84 9.34 17.36
N LEU A 354 -12.08 8.33 16.51
CA LEU A 354 -11.76 6.93 16.82
C LEU A 354 -10.25 6.69 16.88
N GLU A 355 -9.50 7.24 15.91
CA GLU A 355 -8.03 7.24 15.90
C GLU A 355 -7.46 7.80 17.21
N GLN A 356 -7.89 9.00 17.62
CA GLN A 356 -7.40 9.67 18.82
C GLN A 356 -7.72 8.87 20.10
N ARG A 357 -8.88 8.24 20.19
CA ARG A 357 -9.25 7.36 21.31
C ARG A 357 -8.30 6.15 21.39
N VAL A 358 -8.00 5.53 20.25
CA VAL A 358 -7.04 4.41 20.18
C VAL A 358 -5.66 4.86 20.64
N ILE A 359 -5.15 5.98 20.10
CA ILE A 359 -3.83 6.52 20.47
C ILE A 359 -3.77 6.81 21.97
N ALA A 360 -4.77 7.49 22.51
CA ALA A 360 -4.82 7.86 23.94
C ALA A 360 -4.84 6.62 24.87
N ALA A 361 -5.62 5.60 24.53
CA ALA A 361 -5.71 4.38 25.32
C ALA A 361 -4.38 3.59 25.33
N ILE A 362 -3.72 3.49 24.17
CA ILE A 362 -2.43 2.80 24.06
C ILE A 362 -1.33 3.59 24.78
N ALA A 363 -1.34 4.91 24.67
CA ALA A 363 -0.41 5.76 25.40
C ALA A 363 -0.60 5.61 26.92
N ALA A 364 -1.83 5.60 27.40
CA ALA A 364 -2.13 5.41 28.82
C ALA A 364 -1.72 4.03 29.34
N LYS A 365 -1.98 2.96 28.58
CA LYS A 365 -1.71 1.59 29.00
C LYS A 365 -0.24 1.18 28.84
N TYR A 366 0.38 1.53 27.72
CA TYR A 366 1.70 1.04 27.34
C TYR A 366 2.79 2.11 27.27
N GLY A 367 2.43 3.40 27.40
CA GLY A 367 3.38 4.51 27.23
C GLY A 367 3.88 4.67 25.80
N ILE A 368 3.11 4.20 24.81
CA ILE A 368 3.46 4.27 23.37
C ILE A 368 2.47 5.18 22.67
N THR A 369 2.97 6.17 21.93
CA THR A 369 2.17 6.95 20.99
C THR A 369 2.19 6.26 19.62
N LEU A 370 1.04 5.76 19.17
CA LEU A 370 0.93 5.24 17.81
C LEU A 370 0.94 6.39 16.80
N HIS A 371 1.57 6.14 15.67
CA HIS A 371 1.58 7.07 14.55
C HIS A 371 0.72 6.53 13.41
N PRO A 372 -0.19 7.33 12.83
CA PRO A 372 -0.94 6.92 11.65
C PRO A 372 0.00 6.71 10.47
N GLU A 373 -0.25 5.65 9.70
CA GLU A 373 0.36 5.40 8.38
C GLU A 373 -0.43 6.13 7.29
N VAL A 374 -1.72 6.30 7.52
CA VAL A 374 -2.66 7.00 6.63
C VAL A 374 -2.37 8.50 6.66
N GLU A 375 -2.26 9.11 5.48
CA GLU A 375 -2.00 10.54 5.35
C GLU A 375 -3.32 11.33 5.42
N HIS A 376 -3.41 12.27 6.37
CA HIS A 376 -4.55 13.17 6.51
C HIS A 376 -4.39 14.37 5.58
N ILE A 377 -5.43 14.64 4.76
CA ILE A 377 -5.46 15.71 3.76
C ILE A 377 -6.50 16.78 4.16
#